data_41732d44cf7e687ef47f528f2c53d01d
#
_entry.id   41732d44cf7e687ef47f528f2c53d01d
#
_cell.length_a   1.000
_cell.length_b   1.000
_cell.length_c   1.000
_cell.angle_alpha   90.00
_cell.angle_beta   90.00
_cell.angle_gamma   90.00
#
_symmetry.space_group_name_H-M   'P 1'
#
loop_
_entity.id
_entity.type
_entity.pdbx_description
1 polymer ?
#
loop_
_entity_poly.entity_id
_entity_poly.type
_entity_poly.pdbx_seq_one_letter_code
_entity_poly.pdbx_strand_id
1 'polypeptide(L)'
;MLPQLINTMSKLKVIAYLKPTCGWSNGVRAVLRKYDLAFEDRDIINDPAQRQQMIEKSGQMLSPCVEINGHMLADISGEEVEAWLLANQVVAPNERKAEAPTNQPCAHEMPASAPLNFGARA
;
A
#
# COMPACT_ATOMS: atom_id res chain seq x y z
N MET A 1 -1.10 -11.14 -30.00
CA MET A 1 -0.34 -10.08 -29.43
C MET A 1 -1.19 -9.28 -28.52
N LEU A 2 -2.18 -8.64 -29.05
CA LEU A 2 -3.04 -7.87 -28.21
C LEU A 2 -3.63 -8.66 -27.07
N PRO A 3 -4.06 -9.88 -27.29
CA PRO A 3 -4.59 -10.67 -26.19
C PRO A 3 -3.59 -10.85 -25.07
N GLN A 4 -2.33 -10.86 -25.42
CA GLN A 4 -1.33 -11.02 -24.39
C GLN A 4 -1.24 -9.82 -23.48
N LEU A 5 -1.38 -8.64 -24.04
CA LEU A 5 -1.36 -7.45 -23.22
C LEU A 5 -2.53 -7.42 -22.27
N ILE A 6 -3.69 -7.77 -22.77
CA ILE A 6 -4.86 -7.79 -21.93
C ILE A 6 -4.70 -8.82 -20.82
N ASN A 7 -4.16 -9.98 -21.16
CA ASN A 7 -3.95 -11.01 -20.17
C ASN A 7 -2.97 -10.57 -19.11
N THR A 8 -1.96 -9.84 -19.49
CA THR A 8 -1.00 -9.35 -18.53
C THR A 8 -1.65 -8.42 -17.53
N MET A 9 -2.52 -7.55 -18.01
CA MET A 9 -3.21 -6.65 -17.10
C MET A 9 -4.15 -7.41 -16.17
N SER A 10 -4.88 -8.37 -16.70
CA SER A 10 -5.83 -9.11 -15.88
C SER A 10 -5.14 -10.08 -14.95
N LYS A 11 -3.87 -10.34 -15.14
CA LYS A 11 -3.13 -11.22 -14.26
C LYS A 11 -2.26 -10.49 -13.26
N LEU A 12 -2.48 -9.20 -13.11
CA LEU A 12 -1.73 -8.43 -12.14
C LEU A 12 -2.02 -8.98 -10.75
N LYS A 13 -0.97 -9.35 -10.04
CA LYS A 13 -1.11 -9.91 -8.71
C LYS A 13 -0.55 -8.95 -7.69
N VAL A 14 -1.39 -8.53 -6.76
CA VAL A 14 -1.01 -7.59 -5.72
C VAL A 14 -1.26 -8.22 -4.37
N ILE A 15 -0.23 -8.25 -3.53
CA ILE A 15 -0.33 -8.74 -2.17
C ILE A 15 0.08 -7.61 -1.26
N ALA A 16 -0.80 -7.20 -0.37
CA ALA A 16 -0.54 -6.09 0.52
C ALA A 16 -0.52 -6.56 1.97
N TYR A 17 0.60 -6.36 2.64
CA TYR A 17 0.76 -6.73 4.05
C TYR A 17 0.42 -5.50 4.87
N LEU A 18 -0.73 -5.53 5.51
CA LEU A 18 -1.34 -4.35 6.08
C LEU A 18 -1.82 -4.57 7.50
N LYS A 19 -1.99 -3.48 8.23
CA LYS A 19 -2.62 -3.52 9.55
C LYS A 19 -4.10 -3.16 9.37
N PRO A 20 -4.98 -3.72 10.19
CA PRO A 20 -6.42 -3.48 10.02
C PRO A 20 -6.82 -2.01 10.16
N THR A 21 -6.18 -1.28 11.08
CA THR A 21 -6.62 0.07 11.38
C THR A 21 -5.47 1.07 11.45
N CYS A 22 -4.57 1.03 10.53
CA CYS A 22 -3.44 1.95 10.51
C CYS A 22 -3.59 2.91 9.34
N GLY A 23 -3.29 4.18 9.56
CA GLY A 23 -3.41 5.18 8.52
C GLY A 23 -2.59 4.86 7.28
N TRP A 24 -1.35 4.41 7.47
CA TRP A 24 -0.51 4.03 6.33
C TRP A 24 -1.14 2.89 5.54
N SER A 25 -1.68 1.88 6.26
CA SER A 25 -2.32 0.75 5.61
C SER A 25 -3.60 1.15 4.90
N ASN A 26 -4.39 2.00 5.55
CA ASN A 26 -5.62 2.47 4.92
C ASN A 26 -5.33 3.28 3.66
N GLY A 27 -4.23 4.01 3.65
CA GLY A 27 -3.82 4.74 2.46
C GLY A 27 -3.48 3.82 1.31
N VAL A 28 -2.80 2.71 1.59
CA VAL A 28 -2.49 1.73 0.56
C VAL A 28 -3.78 1.13 0.00
N ARG A 29 -4.72 0.75 0.88
CA ARG A 29 -5.99 0.20 0.42
C ARG A 29 -6.73 1.19 -0.46
N ALA A 30 -6.71 2.47 -0.07
CA ALA A 30 -7.41 3.50 -0.81
C ALA A 30 -6.83 3.68 -2.20
N VAL A 31 -5.52 3.62 -2.34
CA VAL A 31 -4.88 3.74 -3.65
C VAL A 31 -5.22 2.54 -4.52
N LEU A 32 -5.13 1.34 -3.97
CA LEU A 32 -5.43 0.16 -4.77
C LEU A 32 -6.88 0.18 -5.25
N ARG A 33 -7.80 0.66 -4.42
CA ARG A 33 -9.20 0.77 -4.82
C ARG A 33 -9.43 1.89 -5.80
N LYS A 34 -8.68 2.97 -5.68
CA LYS A 34 -8.79 4.07 -6.62
C LYS A 34 -8.54 3.62 -8.06
N TYR A 35 -7.64 2.66 -8.22
CA TYR A 35 -7.30 2.16 -9.55
C TYR A 35 -7.96 0.81 -9.85
N ASP A 36 -8.93 0.42 -9.02
CA ASP A 36 -9.68 -0.83 -9.22
C ASP A 36 -8.80 -2.06 -9.29
N LEU A 37 -7.74 -2.07 -8.51
CA LEU A 37 -6.84 -3.22 -8.49
C LEU A 37 -7.29 -4.20 -7.42
N ALA A 38 -7.47 -5.45 -7.80
CA ALA A 38 -7.74 -6.50 -6.84
C ALA A 38 -6.46 -6.81 -6.09
N PHE A 39 -6.55 -7.05 -4.80
CA PHE A 39 -5.37 -7.35 -4.01
C PHE A 39 -5.71 -8.26 -2.84
N GLU A 40 -4.70 -8.98 -2.36
CA GLU A 40 -4.85 -9.78 -1.16
C GLU A 40 -4.44 -8.91 0.01
N ASP A 41 -5.39 -8.72 0.93
CA ASP A 41 -5.14 -7.90 2.12
C ASP A 41 -4.68 -8.86 3.22
N ARG A 42 -3.37 -8.90 3.47
CA ARG A 42 -2.78 -9.81 4.44
C ARG A 42 -2.62 -9.10 5.78
N ASP A 43 -3.38 -9.55 6.77
CA ASP A 43 -3.42 -8.91 8.09
C ASP A 43 -2.20 -9.36 8.90
N ILE A 44 -1.28 -8.44 9.14
CA ILE A 44 -0.05 -8.78 9.84
C ILE A 44 -0.18 -8.65 11.36
N ILE A 45 -1.33 -8.21 11.83
CA ILE A 45 -1.57 -8.08 13.27
C ILE A 45 -2.26 -9.32 13.81
N ASN A 46 -3.34 -9.73 13.16
CA ASN A 46 -4.11 -10.87 13.63
C ASN A 46 -3.60 -12.21 13.12
N ASP A 47 -2.71 -12.18 12.13
CA ASP A 47 -2.15 -13.38 11.56
C ASP A 47 -0.63 -13.29 11.56
N PRO A 48 0.02 -13.77 12.61
CA PRO A 48 1.48 -13.65 12.72
C PRO A 48 2.24 -14.32 11.57
N ALA A 49 1.65 -15.33 10.94
CA ALA A 49 2.30 -15.97 9.81
C ALA A 49 2.44 -14.98 8.64
N GLN A 50 1.48 -14.10 8.47
CA GLN A 50 1.57 -13.10 7.41
C GLN A 50 2.66 -12.07 7.72
N ARG A 51 2.81 -11.71 8.99
CA ARG A 51 3.86 -10.79 9.38
C ARG A 51 5.23 -11.42 9.15
N GLN A 52 5.38 -12.69 9.49
CA GLN A 52 6.63 -13.39 9.27
C GLN A 52 6.96 -13.47 7.78
N GLN A 53 5.95 -13.73 6.95
CA GLN A 53 6.16 -13.79 5.52
C GLN A 53 6.59 -12.42 4.99
N MET A 54 5.98 -11.35 5.49
CA MET A 54 6.36 -10.01 5.09
C MET A 54 7.82 -9.75 5.41
N ILE A 55 8.26 -10.12 6.62
CA ILE A 55 9.63 -9.90 7.04
C ILE A 55 10.58 -10.68 6.14
N GLU A 56 10.25 -11.93 5.85
CA GLU A 56 11.12 -12.76 5.03
C GLU A 56 11.24 -12.25 3.60
N LYS A 57 10.12 -11.78 3.05
CA LYS A 57 10.12 -11.32 1.67
C LYS A 57 10.69 -9.93 1.51
N SER A 58 10.49 -9.07 2.50
CA SER A 58 10.94 -7.68 2.37
C SER A 58 12.30 -7.44 3.01
N GLY A 59 12.74 -8.33 3.87
CA GLY A 59 14.02 -8.17 4.54
C GLY A 59 14.00 -7.15 5.65
N GLN A 60 12.83 -6.73 6.10
CA GLN A 60 12.74 -5.74 7.17
C GLN A 60 11.37 -5.88 7.84
N MET A 61 11.14 -5.15 8.93
CA MET A 61 9.96 -5.37 9.76
C MET A 61 8.90 -4.31 9.68
N LEU A 62 9.10 -3.27 8.91
CA LEU A 62 8.15 -2.16 8.84
C LEU A 62 7.07 -2.42 7.81
N SER A 63 5.90 -1.85 8.03
CA SER A 63 4.76 -1.99 7.12
C SER A 63 4.21 -0.60 6.81
N PRO A 64 3.43 -0.43 5.76
CA PRO A 64 2.95 -1.48 4.84
C PRO A 64 4.02 -1.96 3.87
N CYS A 65 3.83 -3.18 3.39
CA CYS A 65 4.64 -3.71 2.29
C CYS A 65 3.67 -4.19 1.22
N VAL A 66 3.98 -3.91 -0.03
CA VAL A 66 3.11 -4.27 -1.15
C VAL A 66 3.95 -4.98 -2.19
N GLU A 67 3.52 -6.18 -2.57
CA GLU A 67 4.20 -6.93 -3.60
C GLU A 67 3.34 -6.91 -4.86
N ILE A 68 3.90 -6.41 -5.95
CA ILE A 68 3.17 -6.29 -7.21
C ILE A 68 3.90 -7.10 -8.25
N ASN A 69 3.29 -8.19 -8.68
CA ASN A 69 3.88 -9.13 -9.63
C ASN A 69 5.29 -9.54 -9.24
N GLY A 70 5.47 -9.83 -7.95
CA GLY A 70 6.76 -10.27 -7.45
C GLY A 70 7.70 -9.16 -7.06
N HIS A 71 7.34 -7.91 -7.31
CA HIS A 71 8.19 -6.79 -6.98
C HIS A 71 7.78 -6.24 -5.61
N MET A 72 8.65 -6.33 -4.64
CA MET A 72 8.33 -5.94 -3.26
C MET A 72 8.62 -4.47 -3.01
N LEU A 73 7.58 -3.74 -2.58
CA LEU A 73 7.71 -2.36 -2.16
C LEU A 73 7.60 -2.36 -0.64
N ALA A 74 8.72 -2.19 0.03
CA ALA A 74 8.79 -2.34 1.47
C ALA A 74 8.67 -1.00 2.18
N ASP A 75 7.94 -0.98 3.30
CA ASP A 75 7.78 0.20 4.13
C ASP A 75 7.32 1.38 3.27
N ILE A 76 6.17 1.22 2.64
CA ILE A 76 5.73 2.16 1.63
C ILE A 76 4.34 2.70 1.96
N SER A 77 4.12 3.99 1.69
CA SER A 77 2.81 4.62 1.91
C SER A 77 1.94 4.46 0.67
N GLY A 78 0.65 4.74 0.83
CA GLY A 78 -0.24 4.74 -0.32
C GLY A 78 0.20 5.72 -1.39
N GLU A 79 0.64 6.91 -0.97
CA GLU A 79 1.11 7.91 -1.92
C GLU A 79 2.28 7.37 -2.72
N GLU A 80 3.20 6.67 -2.07
CA GLU A 80 4.35 6.11 -2.75
C GLU A 80 3.96 4.94 -3.66
N VAL A 81 2.97 4.15 -3.24
CA VAL A 81 2.47 3.07 -4.10
C VAL A 81 1.86 3.67 -5.37
N GLU A 82 1.08 4.73 -5.21
CA GLU A 82 0.49 5.38 -6.37
C GLU A 82 1.56 5.88 -7.32
N ALA A 83 2.60 6.53 -6.79
CA ALA A 83 3.67 7.03 -7.61
C ALA A 83 4.37 5.90 -8.37
N TRP A 84 4.59 4.78 -7.70
CA TRP A 84 5.23 3.63 -8.33
C TRP A 84 4.37 3.05 -9.45
N LEU A 85 3.05 2.92 -9.19
CA LEU A 85 2.14 2.38 -10.19
C LEU A 85 2.11 3.25 -11.44
N LEU A 86 2.10 4.56 -11.26
CA LEU A 86 2.07 5.47 -12.39
C LEU A 86 3.41 5.49 -13.12
N ALA A 87 4.51 5.50 -12.39
CA ALA A 87 5.83 5.56 -12.99
C ALA A 87 6.13 4.31 -13.81
N ASN A 88 5.60 3.17 -13.37
CA ASN A 88 5.83 1.91 -14.09
C ASN A 88 4.69 1.58 -15.04
N GLN A 89 3.78 2.52 -15.23
CA GLN A 89 2.70 2.40 -16.20
C GLN A 89 1.81 1.18 -15.94
N VAL A 90 1.71 0.77 -14.68
CA VAL A 90 0.81 -0.31 -14.30
C VAL A 90 -0.62 0.17 -14.36
N VAL A 91 -0.85 1.44 -14.07
CA VAL A 91 -2.17 2.05 -14.14
C VAL A 91 -2.06 3.38 -14.87
N ALA A 92 -3.19 3.86 -15.38
CA ALA A 92 -3.26 5.19 -15.98
C ALA A 92 -3.76 6.18 -14.95
N PRO A 93 -3.35 7.45 -15.01
CA PRO A 93 -3.86 8.43 -14.07
C PRO A 93 -5.36 8.57 -14.19
N ASN A 94 -6.03 8.82 -13.06
CA ASN A 94 -7.45 9.13 -13.09
C ASN A 94 -7.74 10.21 -12.06
N GLU A 95 -8.91 10.81 -12.14
CA GLU A 95 -9.28 11.94 -11.29
C GLU A 95 -10.07 11.51 -10.07
N ARG A 96 -10.25 10.22 -9.85
CA ARG A 96 -10.96 9.76 -8.68
C ARG A 96 -10.16 10.08 -7.44
N LYS A 97 -10.85 10.41 -6.36
CA LYS A 97 -10.19 10.66 -5.11
C LYS A 97 -10.05 9.37 -4.34
N ALA A 98 -8.93 9.22 -3.66
CA ALA A 98 -8.76 8.07 -2.78
C ALA A 98 -9.79 8.19 -1.64
N GLU A 99 -10.28 7.05 -1.17
CA GLU A 99 -11.31 7.05 -0.13
C GLU A 99 -10.74 7.31 1.26
N ALA A 100 -9.44 7.43 1.38
CA ALA A 100 -8.78 7.74 2.64
C ALA A 100 -7.48 8.46 2.33
N PRO A 101 -6.89 9.19 3.30
CA PRO A 101 -5.59 9.83 3.07
C PRO A 101 -4.54 8.80 2.73
N THR A 102 -3.67 9.11 1.80
CA THR A 102 -2.68 8.16 1.31
C THR A 102 -1.29 8.33 1.92
N ASN A 103 -1.12 9.30 2.82
CA ASN A 103 0.17 9.48 3.47
C ASN A 103 0.00 9.87 4.93
N GLN A 104 -0.90 9.22 5.65
CA GLN A 104 -1.19 9.55 7.03
C GLN A 104 -0.74 8.43 7.95
N PRO A 105 -0.05 8.74 9.05
CA PRO A 105 0.48 7.69 9.93
C PRO A 105 -0.63 7.00 10.71
N CYS A 106 -0.25 5.90 11.34
CA CYS A 106 -1.15 5.20 12.23
C CYS A 106 -1.40 6.06 13.46
N ALA A 107 -2.55 5.88 14.06
CA ALA A 107 -2.92 6.69 15.19
C ALA A 107 -1.91 6.58 16.33
N HIS A 108 -1.40 5.39 16.57
CA HIS A 108 -0.47 5.21 17.68
C HIS A 108 0.91 5.81 17.42
N GLU A 109 1.17 6.23 16.20
CA GLU A 109 2.43 6.90 15.87
C GLU A 109 2.31 8.40 16.02
N MET A 110 1.12 8.89 16.24
CA MET A 110 0.93 10.33 16.36
C MET A 110 1.22 10.72 17.80
N PRO A 111 1.98 11.80 18.02
CA PRO A 111 2.28 12.22 19.38
C PRO A 111 1.00 12.65 20.09
N ALA A 112 1.03 12.55 21.38
CA ALA A 112 -0.10 13.00 22.16
C ALA A 112 -0.36 14.47 21.95
N SER A 113 0.68 15.22 21.65
CA SER A 113 0.52 16.63 21.37
C SER A 113 0.48 16.88 19.91
N ALA A 114 -0.07 15.97 19.19
CA ALA A 114 -0.13 16.04 17.77
C ALA A 114 -0.57 17.36 17.20
N PRO A 115 -1.52 18.00 17.80
CA PRO A 115 -1.94 19.24 17.23
C PRO A 115 -0.83 20.20 17.13
N LEU A 116 0.10 20.08 18.02
CA LEU A 116 1.14 20.98 17.98
C LEU A 116 2.13 20.64 17.00
N ASN A 117 2.17 19.47 16.65
CA ASN A 117 3.22 19.02 15.87
C ASN A 117 3.03 19.00 14.46
N PHE A 118 1.87 19.46 14.13
CA PHE A 118 1.69 19.58 12.83
C PHE A 118 2.78 20.24 12.22
N GLY A 119 3.22 21.19 12.79
CA GLY A 119 4.28 21.92 12.22
C GLY A 119 5.50 21.12 12.11
N ALA A 120 5.78 20.41 13.14
CA ALA A 120 7.00 19.67 13.17
C ALA A 120 7.03 18.62 12.11
N ARG A 121 5.89 18.14 11.73
CA ARG A 121 5.90 17.13 10.73
C ARG A 121 6.01 17.69 9.36
N ALA A 122 5.79 18.89 9.21
CA ALA A 122 5.78 19.47 7.87
C ALA A 122 7.14 19.38 7.20
#